data_8b773bd152b8b7f723afa956ddeead93
#
_entry.id   8b773bd152b8b7f723afa956ddeead93
#
_cell.length_a   1.000
_cell.length_b   1.000
_cell.length_c   1.000
_cell.angle_alpha   90.00
_cell.angle_beta   90.00
_cell.angle_gamma   90.00
#
_symmetry.space_group_name_H-M   'P 1'
#
loop_
_entity.id
_entity.type
_entity.pdbx_description
1 polymer ?
#
loop_
_entity_poly.entity_id
_entity_poly.type
_entity_poly.pdbx_seq_one_letter_code
_entity_poly.pdbx_strand_id
1 'polypeptide(L)'
;MSPGIGLMDRRLKIEKDAVSLAMSGVLKKYKTESEKIKTLETKYDDDAGDWYVALGWEEKCVIVKMDSVLAEITEIKEITK
;
A
#
# COMPACT_ATOMS: atom_id res chain seq x y z
N MET A 1 24.85 3.37 16.51
CA MET A 1 24.22 3.04 16.43
C MET A 1 23.43 2.93 16.43
N SER A 2 23.07 2.99 16.33
CA SER A 2 22.37 2.82 16.35
C SER A 2 21.61 2.48 16.30
N PRO A 3 21.37 2.46 16.58
CA PRO A 3 20.65 2.08 16.55
C PRO A 3 19.81 1.78 16.22
N GLY A 4 19.74 1.85 15.97
CA GLY A 4 19.06 1.68 15.22
C GLY A 4 18.08 0.98 15.06
N ILE A 5 17.88 0.63 15.40
CA ILE A 5 17.04 -0.21 15.47
C ILE A 5 15.83 0.28 15.08
N GLY A 6 15.16 0.71 15.90
CA GLY A 6 13.94 1.21 15.50
C GLY A 6 14.17 2.08 14.39
N LEU A 7 15.31 2.24 14.30
CA LEU A 7 15.74 2.98 13.39
C LEU A 7 15.92 2.28 12.21
N MET A 8 15.53 1.09 12.19
CA MET A 8 15.62 0.35 11.03
C MET A 8 15.14 1.15 9.88
N ASP A 9 15.90 1.12 8.86
CA ASP A 9 15.52 1.78 7.64
C ASP A 9 14.25 1.12 7.13
N ARG A 10 13.29 1.93 6.92
CA ARG A 10 12.08 1.47 6.26
C ARG A 10 12.36 1.46 4.78
N ARG A 11 12.01 0.38 4.12
CA ARG A 11 12.18 0.30 2.67
C ARG A 11 11.11 1.08 1.96
N LEU A 12 9.95 1.22 2.57
CA LEU A 12 8.83 1.93 1.96
C LEU A 12 8.67 3.25 2.70
N LYS A 13 9.41 4.24 2.30
CA LYS A 13 9.49 5.51 3.00
C LYS A 13 8.57 6.61 2.50
N ILE A 14 8.23 6.57 1.24
CA ILE A 14 7.45 7.66 0.65
C ILE A 14 6.16 7.16 0.04
N GLU A 15 5.20 8.05 0.01
CA GLU A 15 3.87 7.76 -0.49
C GLU A 15 3.88 7.21 -1.91
N LYS A 16 4.68 7.78 -2.76
CA LYS A 16 4.74 7.36 -4.15
C LYS A 16 5.10 5.88 -4.29
N ASP A 17 6.06 5.44 -3.47
CA ASP A 17 6.48 4.04 -3.52
C ASP A 17 5.40 3.13 -2.96
N ALA A 18 4.70 3.58 -1.93
CA ALA A 18 3.60 2.81 -1.36
C ALA A 18 2.49 2.62 -2.39
N VAL A 19 2.16 3.67 -3.12
CA VAL A 19 1.13 3.61 -4.15
C VAL A 19 1.57 2.66 -5.26
N SER A 20 2.84 2.72 -5.67
CA SER A 20 3.35 1.84 -6.72
C SER A 20 3.28 0.38 -6.31
N LEU A 21 3.64 0.09 -5.07
CA LEU A 21 3.60 -1.28 -4.57
C LEU A 21 2.16 -1.78 -4.49
N ALA A 22 1.25 -0.93 -4.01
CA ALA A 22 -0.16 -1.28 -3.91
C ALA A 22 -0.74 -1.57 -5.28
N MET A 23 -0.41 -0.72 -6.26
CA MET A 23 -0.87 -0.89 -7.63
C MET A 23 -0.40 -2.22 -8.20
N SER A 24 0.87 -2.54 -7.98
CA SER A 24 1.46 -3.78 -8.45
C SER A 24 0.73 -4.99 -7.88
N GLY A 25 0.41 -4.96 -6.59
CA GLY A 25 -0.31 -6.05 -5.94
C GLY A 25 -1.72 -6.23 -6.48
N VAL A 26 -2.40 -5.12 -6.72
CA VAL A 26 -3.76 -5.15 -7.24
C VAL A 26 -3.76 -5.71 -8.67
N LEU A 27 -2.79 -5.31 -9.47
CA LEU A 27 -2.72 -5.78 -10.85
C LEU A 27 -2.44 -7.28 -10.91
N LYS A 28 -1.76 -7.82 -9.91
CA LYS A 28 -1.51 -9.25 -9.86
C LYS A 28 -2.73 -10.03 -9.39
N LYS A 29 -3.46 -9.47 -8.45
CA LYS A 29 -4.60 -10.16 -7.87
C LYS A 29 -5.85 -10.04 -8.75
N TYR A 30 -6.06 -8.88 -9.32
CA TYR A 30 -7.23 -8.62 -10.15
C TYR A 30 -6.78 -8.37 -11.58
N LYS A 31 -7.54 -8.86 -12.53
CA LYS A 31 -7.17 -8.67 -13.94
C LYS A 31 -7.73 -7.34 -14.41
N THR A 32 -6.98 -6.29 -14.15
CA THR A 32 -7.38 -4.96 -14.55
C THR A 32 -6.15 -4.22 -15.07
N GLU A 33 -6.33 -2.99 -15.51
CA GLU A 33 -5.25 -2.20 -16.08
C GLU A 33 -4.96 -1.00 -15.20
N SER A 34 -3.68 -0.65 -15.07
CA SER A 34 -3.28 0.46 -14.21
C SER A 34 -3.96 1.77 -14.60
N GLU A 35 -4.24 1.94 -15.90
CA GLU A 35 -4.89 3.16 -16.39
C GLU A 35 -6.28 3.36 -15.83
N LYS A 36 -6.93 2.27 -15.44
CA LYS A 36 -8.29 2.34 -14.91
C LYS A 36 -8.33 2.54 -13.42
N ILE A 37 -7.21 2.30 -12.75
CA ILE A 37 -7.18 2.36 -11.29
C ILE A 37 -6.83 3.76 -10.83
N LYS A 38 -7.61 4.26 -9.88
CA LYS A 38 -7.36 5.58 -9.28
C LYS A 38 -6.97 5.42 -7.83
N THR A 39 -6.01 6.23 -7.40
CA THR A 39 -5.64 6.27 -6.00
C THR A 39 -6.64 7.16 -5.28
N LEU A 40 -7.36 6.60 -4.34
CA LEU A 40 -8.40 7.33 -3.61
C LEU A 40 -7.86 7.98 -2.35
N GLU A 41 -7.01 7.26 -1.65
CA GLU A 41 -6.45 7.77 -0.40
C GLU A 41 -5.19 7.03 -0.04
N THR A 42 -4.23 7.72 0.58
CA THR A 42 -3.00 7.09 1.07
C THR A 42 -2.81 7.55 2.51
N LYS A 43 -2.51 6.63 3.39
CA LYS A 43 -2.35 6.93 4.80
C LYS A 43 -1.22 6.10 5.38
N TYR A 44 -0.44 6.71 6.27
CA TYR A 44 0.63 6.01 6.97
C TYR A 44 0.32 5.95 8.45
N ASP A 45 0.41 4.78 9.04
CA ASP A 45 0.20 4.58 10.47
C ASP A 45 1.58 4.50 11.12
N ASP A 46 1.98 5.58 11.79
CA ASP A 46 3.28 5.66 12.44
C ASP A 46 3.46 4.62 13.54
N ASP A 47 2.42 4.34 14.26
CA ASP A 47 2.50 3.41 15.39
C ASP A 47 2.77 1.99 14.94
N ALA A 48 2.11 1.58 13.90
CA ALA A 48 2.25 0.23 13.39
C ALA A 48 3.32 0.09 12.30
N GLY A 49 3.69 1.20 11.68
CA GLY A 49 4.64 1.18 10.58
C GLY A 49 4.03 0.62 9.32
N ASP A 50 2.73 0.86 9.12
CA ASP A 50 2.01 0.34 7.97
C ASP A 50 1.51 1.44 7.06
N TRP A 51 1.51 1.16 5.77
CA TRP A 51 0.88 2.03 4.78
C TRP A 51 -0.46 1.45 4.40
N TYR A 52 -1.41 2.33 4.16
CA TYR A 52 -2.73 1.95 3.66
C TYR A 52 -2.98 2.76 2.40
N VAL A 53 -3.25 2.09 1.30
CA VAL A 53 -3.55 2.75 0.04
C VAL A 53 -4.90 2.26 -0.45
N ALA A 54 -5.83 3.18 -0.63
CA ALA A 54 -7.15 2.85 -1.16
C ALA A 54 -7.14 3.09 -2.66
N LEU A 55 -7.47 2.08 -3.42
CA LEU A 55 -7.50 2.13 -4.87
C LEU A 55 -8.90 1.77 -5.36
N GLY A 56 -9.32 2.42 -6.43
CA GLY A 56 -10.63 2.14 -6.99
C GLY A 56 -10.59 2.05 -8.50
N TRP A 57 -11.39 1.16 -9.06
CA TRP A 57 -11.56 1.08 -10.51
C TRP A 57 -12.95 0.49 -10.78
N GLU A 58 -13.60 1.06 -11.78
CA GLU A 58 -14.95 0.65 -12.13
C GLU A 58 -15.84 0.78 -10.88
N GLU A 59 -16.38 -0.32 -10.42
CA GLU A 59 -17.21 -0.29 -9.21
C GLU A 59 -16.54 -0.96 -8.04
N LYS A 60 -15.26 -1.17 -8.13
CA LYS A 60 -14.51 -1.88 -7.09
C LYS A 60 -13.62 -0.92 -6.33
N CYS A 61 -13.48 -1.16 -5.05
CA CYS A 61 -12.60 -0.37 -4.20
C CYS A 61 -11.89 -1.31 -3.24
N VAL A 62 -10.59 -1.16 -3.12
CA VAL A 62 -9.81 -2.00 -2.22
C VAL A 62 -8.89 -1.15 -1.36
N ILE A 63 -8.55 -1.67 -0.19
CA ILE A 63 -7.52 -1.07 0.65
C ILE A 63 -6.37 -2.05 0.70
N VAL A 64 -5.18 -1.57 0.37
CA VAL A 64 -3.97 -2.36 0.40
C VAL A 64 -3.17 -1.95 1.61
N LYS A 65 -2.87 -2.91 2.47
CA LYS A 65 -2.06 -2.68 3.66
C LYS A 65 -0.67 -3.22 3.41
N MET A 66 0.33 -2.43 3.73
CA MET A 66 1.73 -2.79 3.45
C MET A 66 2.61 -2.50 4.64
N ASP A 67 3.59 -3.38 4.86
CA ASP A 67 4.58 -3.20 5.91
C ASP A 67 5.68 -2.28 5.37
N SER A 68 5.92 -1.16 6.03
CA SER A 68 6.90 -0.19 5.55
C SER A 68 8.34 -0.66 5.71
N VAL A 69 8.60 -1.52 6.67
CA VAL A 69 9.95 -2.02 6.92
C VAL A 69 10.34 -3.05 5.88
N LEU A 70 9.45 -3.97 5.59
CA LEU A 70 9.72 -5.04 4.64
C LEU A 70 9.33 -4.69 3.20
N ALA A 71 8.57 -3.63 3.04
CA ALA A 71 8.03 -3.22 1.73
C ALA A 71 7.23 -4.36 1.11
N GLU A 72 6.36 -4.94 1.90
CA GLU A 72 5.53 -6.05 1.46
C GLU A 72 4.06 -5.79 1.70
N ILE A 73 3.23 -6.25 0.79
CA ILE A 73 1.79 -6.16 0.97
C ILE A 73 1.38 -7.25 1.96
N THR A 74 0.72 -6.86 3.03
CA THR A 74 0.26 -7.80 4.04
C THR A 74 -1.21 -8.15 3.89
N GLU A 75 -1.98 -7.27 3.26
CA GLU A 75 -3.40 -7.53 3.08
C GLU A 75 -3.98 -6.70 1.94
N ILE A 76 -4.89 -7.27 1.18
CA ILE A 76 -5.68 -6.52 0.20
C ILE A 76 -7.13 -6.83 0.53
N LYS A 77 -7.87 -5.79 0.91
CA LYS A 77 -9.24 -5.97 1.36
C LYS A 77 -10.20 -5.21 0.46
N GLU A 78 -11.22 -5.88 -0.05
CA GLU A 78 -12.23 -5.21 -0.85
C GLU A 78 -13.20 -4.50 0.08
N ILE A 79 -13.61 -3.32 -0.33
CA ILE A 79 -14.59 -2.55 0.40
C ILE A 79 -15.87 -2.63 -0.40
N THR A 80 -16.93 -3.10 0.24
CA THR A 80 -18.22 -3.19 -0.42
C THR A 80 -18.99 -1.91 -0.10
N LYS A 81 -19.56 -1.35 -1.10
CA LYS A 81 -20.38 -0.16 -0.90
C LYS A 81 -21.83 -0.56 -0.67
#